data_406dd127fcbd9f12719d708d18f0d58e
#
_entry.id   406dd127fcbd9f12719d708d18f0d58e
#
_cell.length_a   1.000
_cell.length_b   1.000
_cell.length_c   1.000
_cell.angle_alpha   90.00
_cell.angle_beta   90.00
_cell.angle_gamma   90.00
#
_symmetry.space_group_name_H-M   'P 1'
#
loop_
_entity.id
_entity.type
_entity.pdbx_description
1 polymer ?
#
loop_
_entity_poly.entity_id
_entity_poly.type
_entity_poly.pdbx_seq_one_letter_code
_entity_poly.pdbx_strand_id
1 'polypeptide(L)'
;MNRRELLKKAGFLTTSVAVFGLAGCNSNDDDPVNLPFLKKYRFPQGVMAADPKPDSIILWTRVVDPNDDDIKEVPSTRANVKVMLEVSMTEAFTDALATPITLTAQAMYDNTIRHKLTGLNPATTYYYRFRAEAGVSRVGRFKTAPALNADVAALNFAFMACQDWSVNHWIGLSALVTHNLDFVVHLGDYIYEAAGDSYQSEKVEGLHTKIIMPSNSRKPNNSEAQIAVTTEDYRYLYKKYRSDERLQALHARFALIAIWDDHEFSDDCWQNNETYTNGTIDLTALPLPMSPASDTTAQTPRRRSANRAWFEFMPADIPALDETAADDFKTVKIYRDLQFGKLAHFVMTDERLYRADHIVPEAVDNPATPNVDQLGSIGSRYFVPEDVHGQIQQGKMIAAIKGAFESLPVTDANKLVLGTILTKLQTDPTGASLTAQEQAVFNEVGLALVSVLGETQRKWWKNKMLTSSATWKFWGNEVSLLRMALNLKALPAIVAQGATNPTLNAMINSYL
;
A
#
# COMPACT_ATOMS: atom_id res chain seq x y z
N MET A 1 -34.92 -8.92 -45.20
CA MET A 1 -33.52 -9.45 -45.08
C MET A 1 -33.62 -10.94 -44.90
N ASN A 2 -33.12 -11.75 -45.87
CA ASN A 2 -33.30 -13.20 -45.92
C ASN A 2 -32.27 -13.88 -44.98
N ARG A 3 -32.67 -14.96 -44.29
CA ARG A 3 -31.82 -15.74 -43.37
C ARG A 3 -30.43 -16.09 -43.92
N ARG A 4 -30.32 -16.24 -45.25
CA ARG A 4 -29.08 -16.53 -45.96
C ARG A 4 -28.11 -15.33 -46.01
N GLU A 5 -28.61 -14.09 -46.00
CA GLU A 5 -27.80 -12.89 -45.96
C GLU A 5 -27.33 -12.57 -44.52
N LEU A 6 -28.13 -12.92 -43.51
CA LEU A 6 -27.74 -12.80 -42.10
C LEU A 6 -26.59 -13.75 -41.77
N LEU A 7 -26.63 -15.00 -42.29
CA LEU A 7 -25.56 -15.97 -42.10
C LEU A 7 -24.27 -15.61 -42.84
N LYS A 8 -24.36 -14.94 -43.99
CA LYS A 8 -23.17 -14.43 -44.70
C LYS A 8 -22.51 -13.24 -43.96
N LYS A 9 -23.29 -12.41 -43.29
CA LYS A 9 -22.75 -11.32 -42.47
C LYS A 9 -22.23 -11.76 -41.08
N ALA A 10 -22.83 -12.82 -40.52
CA ALA A 10 -22.33 -13.43 -39.29
C ALA A 10 -21.03 -14.25 -39.51
N GLY A 11 -20.79 -14.78 -40.71
CA GLY A 11 -19.58 -15.51 -41.05
C GLY A 11 -18.31 -14.66 -41.19
N PHE A 12 -18.43 -13.33 -41.22
CA PHE A 12 -17.28 -12.40 -41.34
C PHE A 12 -16.75 -11.93 -39.99
N LEU A 13 -17.38 -12.27 -38.87
CA LEU A 13 -16.99 -11.80 -37.53
C LEU A 13 -16.20 -12.85 -36.72
N THR A 14 -15.82 -14.00 -37.31
CA THR A 14 -15.13 -15.07 -36.57
C THR A 14 -13.84 -15.57 -37.21
N THR A 15 -13.20 -14.81 -38.12
CA THR A 15 -11.92 -15.24 -38.68
C THR A 15 -10.84 -14.18 -38.58
N SER A 16 -10.29 -14.00 -37.40
CA SER A 16 -8.89 -13.63 -37.23
C SER A 16 -8.19 -14.72 -36.41
N VAL A 17 -8.31 -15.95 -36.84
CA VAL A 17 -7.35 -16.99 -36.49
C VAL A 17 -6.17 -16.81 -37.44
N ALA A 18 -5.03 -16.38 -36.95
CA ALA A 18 -3.78 -16.38 -37.69
C ALA A 18 -3.45 -17.84 -38.04
N VAL A 19 -3.69 -18.21 -39.26
CA VAL A 19 -3.21 -19.48 -39.83
C VAL A 19 -1.73 -19.31 -40.08
N PHE A 20 -0.91 -19.84 -39.22
CA PHE A 20 0.49 -20.10 -39.54
C PHE A 20 0.60 -21.37 -40.34
N GLY A 21 1.03 -21.20 -41.59
CA GLY A 21 1.69 -22.08 -42.51
C GLY A 21 1.42 -23.61 -42.39
N LEU A 22 0.57 -24.12 -43.25
CA LEU A 22 0.62 -25.52 -43.65
C LEU A 22 1.47 -25.62 -44.92
N ALA A 23 2.75 -25.96 -44.75
CA ALA A 23 3.52 -26.58 -45.82
C ALA A 23 3.07 -28.06 -45.92
N GLY A 24 2.60 -28.46 -47.08
CA GLY A 24 2.00 -29.76 -47.30
C GLY A 24 2.99 -30.91 -47.17
N CYS A 25 2.52 -32.01 -46.62
CA CYS A 25 2.94 -33.37 -47.00
C CYS A 25 1.71 -34.24 -47.06
N ASN A 26 1.58 -34.90 -48.19
CA ASN A 26 0.57 -35.85 -48.52
C ASN A 26 0.87 -37.15 -47.77
N SER A 27 0.03 -37.57 -46.86
CA SER A 27 -0.07 -38.97 -46.41
C SER A 27 -1.48 -39.23 -45.88
N ASN A 28 -2.12 -40.23 -46.42
CA ASN A 28 -3.40 -40.76 -46.02
C ASN A 28 -3.28 -41.42 -44.63
N ASP A 29 -3.65 -40.71 -43.59
CA ASP A 29 -3.97 -41.28 -42.29
C ASP A 29 -5.14 -40.45 -41.72
N ASP A 30 -6.31 -41.12 -41.64
CA ASP A 30 -7.54 -40.61 -41.03
C ASP A 30 -7.44 -40.56 -39.49
N ASP A 31 -6.39 -39.96 -38.94
CA ASP A 31 -6.36 -39.60 -37.53
C ASP A 31 -7.08 -38.27 -37.38
N PRO A 32 -8.06 -38.15 -36.46
CA PRO A 32 -8.72 -36.90 -36.20
C PRO A 32 -7.67 -35.92 -35.69
N VAL A 33 -7.43 -34.84 -36.47
CA VAL A 33 -6.56 -33.74 -36.07
C VAL A 33 -7.07 -33.22 -34.72
N ASN A 34 -6.41 -33.65 -33.67
CA ASN A 34 -6.70 -33.22 -32.30
C ASN A 34 -6.23 -31.77 -32.18
N LEU A 35 -7.07 -30.81 -32.62
CA LEU A 35 -6.81 -29.39 -32.42
C LEU A 35 -6.69 -29.19 -30.94
N PRO A 36 -5.56 -28.67 -30.46
CA PRO A 36 -5.41 -28.43 -29.04
C PRO A 36 -6.54 -27.48 -28.60
N PHE A 37 -7.41 -27.96 -27.70
CA PHE A 37 -8.44 -27.10 -27.11
C PHE A 37 -7.74 -25.91 -26.47
N LEU A 38 -8.07 -24.70 -26.92
CA LEU A 38 -7.55 -23.45 -26.34
C LEU A 38 -7.98 -23.41 -24.89
N LYS A 39 -7.03 -23.20 -23.99
CA LYS A 39 -7.30 -23.03 -22.56
C LYS A 39 -8.11 -21.76 -22.30
N LYS A 40 -9.14 -21.87 -21.50
CA LYS A 40 -9.92 -20.72 -21.03
C LYS A 40 -9.33 -20.17 -19.73
N TYR A 41 -8.19 -19.49 -19.82
CA TYR A 41 -7.56 -18.83 -18.69
C TYR A 41 -8.54 -17.88 -17.97
N ARG A 42 -8.35 -17.71 -16.66
CA ARG A 42 -9.18 -16.86 -15.80
C ARG A 42 -8.39 -15.66 -15.30
N PHE A 43 -9.13 -14.61 -14.93
CA PHE A 43 -8.59 -13.36 -14.37
C PHE A 43 -9.30 -13.06 -13.04
N PRO A 44 -9.09 -13.90 -12.02
CA PRO A 44 -9.96 -13.95 -10.83
C PRO A 44 -9.83 -12.73 -9.91
N GLN A 45 -8.75 -11.96 -10.01
CA GLN A 45 -8.56 -10.71 -9.27
C GLN A 45 -8.89 -9.48 -10.11
N GLY A 46 -9.56 -9.66 -11.25
CA GLY A 46 -10.00 -8.59 -12.13
C GLY A 46 -8.88 -7.85 -12.84
N VAL A 47 -9.11 -6.58 -13.12
CA VAL A 47 -8.18 -5.66 -13.80
C VAL A 47 -8.08 -4.37 -13.01
N MET A 48 -6.94 -3.68 -13.12
CA MET A 48 -6.73 -2.38 -12.48
C MET A 48 -5.90 -1.46 -13.37
N ALA A 49 -6.27 -0.18 -13.41
CA ALA A 49 -5.46 0.90 -13.92
C ALA A 49 -4.92 1.73 -12.76
N ALA A 50 -3.73 2.29 -12.87
CA ALA A 50 -3.13 3.08 -11.79
C ALA A 50 -2.21 4.20 -12.28
N ASP A 51 -2.05 5.21 -11.42
CA ASP A 51 -1.19 6.38 -11.64
C ASP A 51 -1.45 7.06 -13.00
N PRO A 52 -2.65 7.62 -13.21
CA PRO A 52 -2.98 8.27 -14.44
C PRO A 52 -2.12 9.53 -14.64
N LYS A 53 -1.32 9.52 -15.74
CA LYS A 53 -0.55 10.66 -16.20
C LYS A 53 -1.14 11.20 -17.50
N PRO A 54 -0.73 12.37 -17.99
CA PRO A 54 -1.28 12.93 -19.22
C PRO A 54 -1.13 12.03 -20.45
N ASP A 55 -0.08 11.24 -20.49
CA ASP A 55 0.35 10.43 -21.64
C ASP A 55 0.53 8.94 -21.33
N SER A 56 0.29 8.51 -20.10
CA SER A 56 0.57 7.14 -19.67
C SER A 56 -0.29 6.68 -18.49
N ILE A 57 -0.35 5.35 -18.32
CA ILE A 57 -1.06 4.64 -17.26
C ILE A 57 -0.37 3.33 -16.97
N ILE A 58 -0.45 2.82 -15.75
CA ILE A 58 -0.09 1.44 -15.43
C ILE A 58 -1.34 0.57 -15.52
N LEU A 59 -1.29 -0.54 -16.27
CA LEU A 59 -2.37 -1.52 -16.36
C LEU A 59 -1.94 -2.83 -15.72
N TRP A 60 -2.85 -3.44 -14.98
CA TRP A 60 -2.60 -4.62 -14.17
C TRP A 60 -3.68 -5.68 -14.35
N THR A 61 -3.28 -6.93 -14.31
CA THR A 61 -4.13 -8.10 -14.11
C THR A 61 -3.31 -9.27 -13.58
N ARG A 62 -4.00 -10.34 -13.15
CA ARG A 62 -3.42 -11.66 -12.87
C ARG A 62 -4.14 -12.72 -13.68
N VAL A 63 -3.37 -13.63 -14.29
CA VAL A 63 -3.91 -14.69 -15.12
C VAL A 63 -3.68 -16.06 -14.48
N VAL A 64 -4.71 -16.91 -14.50
CA VAL A 64 -4.70 -18.21 -13.82
C VAL A 64 -5.14 -19.31 -14.79
N ASP A 65 -4.42 -20.44 -14.76
CA ASP A 65 -4.81 -21.63 -15.52
C ASP A 65 -6.20 -22.13 -15.07
N PRO A 66 -7.07 -22.60 -15.97
CA PRO A 66 -8.40 -23.04 -15.61
C PRO A 66 -8.46 -24.19 -14.59
N ASN A 67 -7.36 -24.94 -14.45
CA ASN A 67 -7.27 -26.05 -13.51
C ASN A 67 -6.71 -25.68 -12.14
N ASP A 68 -6.20 -24.45 -12.00
CA ASP A 68 -5.57 -23.96 -10.78
C ASP A 68 -6.59 -23.32 -9.83
N ASP A 69 -6.29 -23.30 -8.53
CA ASP A 69 -7.06 -22.54 -7.55
C ASP A 69 -6.79 -21.03 -7.72
N ASP A 70 -7.82 -20.21 -7.58
CA ASP A 70 -7.73 -18.77 -7.77
C ASP A 70 -6.94 -18.05 -6.69
N ILE A 71 -6.84 -18.63 -5.50
CA ILE A 71 -6.33 -17.98 -4.29
C ILE A 71 -5.14 -18.76 -3.70
N LYS A 72 -5.27 -20.07 -3.53
CA LYS A 72 -4.37 -20.87 -2.66
C LYS A 72 -3.04 -21.29 -3.28
N GLU A 73 -2.85 -21.10 -4.55
CA GLU A 73 -1.81 -21.81 -5.23
C GLU A 73 -0.41 -21.23 -5.12
N VAL A 74 0.57 -22.13 -5.07
CA VAL A 74 1.99 -21.81 -4.99
C VAL A 74 2.55 -21.54 -6.38
N PRO A 75 3.15 -20.37 -6.65
CA PRO A 75 3.62 -19.98 -7.99
C PRO A 75 4.67 -20.90 -8.63
N SER A 76 5.41 -21.65 -7.83
CA SER A 76 6.57 -22.45 -8.27
C SER A 76 6.25 -23.55 -9.28
N THR A 77 5.00 -23.89 -9.47
CA THR A 77 4.55 -24.94 -10.40
C THR A 77 3.92 -24.39 -11.68
N ARG A 78 3.78 -23.07 -11.81
CA ARG A 78 3.10 -22.42 -12.93
C ARG A 78 4.04 -22.12 -14.08
N ALA A 79 3.50 -22.25 -15.30
CA ALA A 79 4.16 -21.76 -16.49
C ALA A 79 3.94 -20.26 -16.71
N ASN A 80 4.85 -19.62 -17.44
CA ASN A 80 4.61 -18.30 -17.97
C ASN A 80 3.46 -18.32 -18.99
N VAL A 81 2.55 -17.35 -18.93
CA VAL A 81 1.38 -17.26 -19.79
C VAL A 81 1.50 -16.06 -20.74
N LYS A 82 1.26 -16.29 -22.04
CA LYS A 82 1.15 -15.21 -23.02
C LYS A 82 -0.23 -14.57 -22.91
N VAL A 83 -0.24 -13.24 -22.79
CA VAL A 83 -1.45 -12.43 -22.61
C VAL A 83 -1.44 -11.28 -23.59
N MET A 84 -2.54 -11.04 -24.26
CA MET A 84 -2.74 -9.87 -25.12
C MET A 84 -3.47 -8.79 -24.37
N LEU A 85 -2.95 -7.57 -24.40
CA LEU A 85 -3.61 -6.36 -23.93
C LEU A 85 -4.24 -5.67 -25.14
N GLU A 86 -5.54 -5.46 -25.07
CA GLU A 86 -6.34 -4.67 -26.03
C GLU A 86 -6.77 -3.38 -25.37
N VAL A 87 -6.64 -2.25 -26.10
CA VAL A 87 -7.02 -0.90 -25.64
C VAL A 87 -7.90 -0.24 -26.69
N SER A 88 -8.94 0.47 -26.26
CA SER A 88 -9.92 1.11 -27.15
C SER A 88 -10.42 2.43 -26.54
N MET A 89 -10.94 3.30 -27.37
CA MET A 89 -11.68 4.49 -26.93
C MET A 89 -13.16 4.20 -26.66
N THR A 90 -13.63 3.02 -27.03
CA THR A 90 -15.01 2.57 -26.79
C THR A 90 -15.05 1.26 -26.02
N GLU A 91 -16.05 1.11 -25.16
CA GLU A 91 -16.22 -0.12 -24.34
C GLU A 91 -16.48 -1.36 -25.21
N ALA A 92 -17.08 -1.17 -26.38
CA ALA A 92 -17.35 -2.25 -27.32
C ALA A 92 -16.11 -2.69 -28.13
N PHE A 93 -14.96 -2.02 -27.98
CA PHE A 93 -13.73 -2.27 -28.73
C PHE A 93 -13.91 -2.18 -30.26
N THR A 94 -14.78 -1.30 -30.71
CA THR A 94 -15.00 -1.02 -32.15
C THR A 94 -13.87 -0.20 -32.76
N ASP A 95 -13.17 0.59 -31.92
CA ASP A 95 -12.10 1.52 -32.27
C ASP A 95 -10.82 1.15 -31.52
N ALA A 96 -10.27 -0.02 -31.79
CA ALA A 96 -9.01 -0.46 -31.18
C ALA A 96 -7.88 0.53 -31.54
N LEU A 97 -7.17 1.06 -30.53
CA LEU A 97 -6.15 2.10 -30.72
C LEU A 97 -4.92 1.62 -31.48
N ALA A 98 -4.62 0.32 -31.41
CA ALA A 98 -3.45 -0.29 -32.03
C ALA A 98 -3.60 -1.81 -32.12
N THR A 99 -2.63 -2.47 -32.75
CA THR A 99 -2.45 -3.92 -32.64
C THR A 99 -2.33 -4.33 -31.16
N PRO A 100 -3.00 -5.41 -30.73
CA PRO A 100 -2.90 -5.90 -29.35
C PRO A 100 -1.44 -6.08 -28.90
N ILE A 101 -1.15 -5.65 -27.69
CA ILE A 101 0.20 -5.74 -27.11
C ILE A 101 0.36 -7.11 -26.49
N THR A 102 1.36 -7.89 -26.95
CA THR A 102 1.68 -9.19 -26.37
C THR A 102 2.56 -9.02 -25.13
N LEU A 103 2.08 -9.52 -24.00
CA LEU A 103 2.74 -9.51 -22.71
C LEU A 103 3.01 -10.93 -22.22
N THR A 104 3.84 -11.08 -21.22
CA THR A 104 4.11 -12.36 -20.56
C THR A 104 3.84 -12.22 -19.07
N ALA A 105 2.82 -12.91 -18.58
CA ALA A 105 2.61 -13.09 -17.15
C ALA A 105 3.60 -14.16 -16.65
N GLN A 106 4.53 -13.72 -15.82
CA GLN A 106 5.63 -14.57 -15.34
C GLN A 106 5.23 -15.30 -14.06
N ALA A 107 5.46 -16.62 -14.04
CA ALA A 107 5.15 -17.46 -12.87
C ALA A 107 5.84 -16.98 -11.59
N MET A 108 7.08 -16.50 -11.70
CA MET A 108 7.83 -15.97 -10.56
C MET A 108 7.20 -14.75 -9.87
N TYR A 109 6.31 -14.04 -10.58
CA TYR A 109 5.52 -12.92 -10.07
C TYR A 109 4.04 -13.28 -9.90
N ASP A 110 3.74 -14.52 -9.55
CA ASP A 110 2.37 -15.06 -9.38
C ASP A 110 1.47 -14.82 -10.61
N ASN A 111 2.06 -14.87 -11.83
CA ASN A 111 1.39 -14.59 -13.09
C ASN A 111 0.66 -13.24 -13.14
N THR A 112 1.12 -12.26 -12.39
CA THR A 112 0.67 -10.88 -12.52
C THR A 112 1.27 -10.21 -13.74
N ILE A 113 0.56 -9.25 -14.29
CA ILE A 113 1.02 -8.32 -15.32
C ILE A 113 0.96 -6.91 -14.73
N ARG A 114 2.02 -6.16 -14.94
CA ARG A 114 2.12 -4.75 -14.65
C ARG A 114 2.77 -4.09 -15.86
N HIS A 115 1.97 -3.40 -16.65
CA HIS A 115 2.42 -2.82 -17.92
C HIS A 115 2.17 -1.32 -17.96
N LYS A 116 3.24 -0.55 -18.24
CA LYS A 116 3.12 0.89 -18.49
C LYS A 116 2.73 1.11 -19.94
N LEU A 117 1.50 1.55 -20.15
CA LEU A 117 1.01 1.99 -21.46
C LEU A 117 1.34 3.49 -21.62
N THR A 118 1.93 3.86 -22.76
CA THR A 118 2.36 5.21 -23.09
C THR A 118 1.78 5.69 -24.42
N GLY A 119 1.96 6.96 -24.76
CA GLY A 119 1.48 7.53 -26.01
C GLY A 119 -0.02 7.85 -26.01
N LEU A 120 -0.59 8.05 -24.83
CA LEU A 120 -2.00 8.37 -24.65
C LEU A 120 -2.25 9.87 -24.79
N ASN A 121 -3.50 10.24 -25.12
CA ASN A 121 -3.94 11.63 -25.12
C ASN A 121 -4.34 12.07 -23.70
N PRO A 122 -4.06 13.33 -23.30
CA PRO A 122 -4.47 13.86 -21.99
C PRO A 122 -6.00 13.96 -21.86
N ALA A 123 -6.49 13.90 -20.62
CA ALA A 123 -7.91 14.06 -20.26
C ALA A 123 -8.87 13.14 -21.04
N THR A 124 -8.39 12.00 -21.50
CA THR A 124 -9.11 11.08 -22.39
C THR A 124 -9.48 9.78 -21.66
N THR A 125 -10.69 9.31 -21.91
CA THR A 125 -11.17 8.02 -21.37
C THR A 125 -10.82 6.90 -22.33
N TYR A 126 -10.31 5.81 -21.78
CA TYR A 126 -9.96 4.59 -22.48
C TYR A 126 -10.55 3.38 -21.80
N TYR A 127 -10.73 2.31 -22.59
CA TYR A 127 -11.16 0.99 -22.14
C TYR A 127 -10.07 -0.02 -22.49
N TYR A 128 -9.89 -1.03 -21.64
CA TYR A 128 -8.88 -2.07 -21.86
C TYR A 128 -9.37 -3.42 -21.35
N ARG A 129 -8.81 -4.49 -21.91
CA ARG A 129 -9.00 -5.87 -21.43
C ARG A 129 -7.78 -6.72 -21.76
N PHE A 130 -7.68 -7.81 -21.04
CA PHE A 130 -6.64 -8.80 -21.28
C PHE A 130 -7.25 -10.09 -21.82
N ARG A 131 -6.51 -10.77 -22.71
CA ARG A 131 -6.90 -12.05 -23.30
C ARG A 131 -5.76 -13.03 -23.20
N ALA A 132 -6.06 -14.29 -22.81
CA ALA A 132 -5.13 -15.39 -22.81
C ALA A 132 -5.84 -16.60 -23.42
N GLU A 133 -5.41 -17.04 -24.59
CA GLU A 133 -6.09 -18.02 -25.44
C GLU A 133 -7.60 -17.73 -25.53
N ALA A 134 -8.47 -18.64 -25.02
CA ALA A 134 -9.93 -18.45 -25.01
C ALA A 134 -10.45 -17.60 -23.83
N GLY A 135 -9.59 -17.29 -22.85
CA GLY A 135 -9.95 -16.48 -21.68
C GLY A 135 -9.93 -14.99 -21.97
N VAL A 136 -10.88 -14.25 -21.41
CA VAL A 136 -10.98 -12.78 -21.51
C VAL A 136 -11.28 -12.22 -20.12
N SER A 137 -10.57 -11.18 -19.73
CA SER A 137 -10.83 -10.45 -18.49
C SER A 137 -12.12 -9.63 -18.59
N ARG A 138 -12.58 -9.09 -17.46
CA ARG A 138 -13.53 -7.98 -17.50
C ARG A 138 -12.92 -6.79 -18.23
N VAL A 139 -13.76 -5.89 -18.73
CA VAL A 139 -13.33 -4.62 -19.31
C VAL A 139 -13.01 -3.66 -18.17
N GLY A 140 -11.83 -3.06 -18.24
CA GLY A 140 -11.43 -1.94 -17.38
C GLY A 140 -11.57 -0.62 -18.10
N ARG A 141 -11.76 0.46 -17.34
CA ARG A 141 -11.84 1.84 -17.80
C ARG A 141 -10.85 2.70 -17.02
N PHE A 142 -10.21 3.64 -17.68
CA PHE A 142 -9.46 4.70 -17.01
C PHE A 142 -9.59 6.02 -17.76
N LYS A 143 -9.26 7.10 -17.08
CA LYS A 143 -9.12 8.43 -17.67
C LYS A 143 -7.72 8.94 -17.42
N THR A 144 -7.01 9.41 -18.44
CA THR A 144 -5.69 10.03 -18.31
C THR A 144 -5.80 11.38 -17.61
N ALA A 145 -4.74 11.78 -16.92
CA ALA A 145 -4.66 13.10 -16.33
C ALA A 145 -4.72 14.20 -17.43
N PRO A 146 -5.19 15.40 -17.11
CA PRO A 146 -5.04 16.55 -17.98
C PRO A 146 -3.58 16.90 -18.22
N ALA A 147 -3.26 17.55 -19.34
CA ALA A 147 -1.92 18.08 -19.60
C ALA A 147 -1.48 19.01 -18.46
N LEU A 148 -0.19 19.01 -18.11
CA LEU A 148 0.33 19.71 -16.93
C LEU A 148 0.02 21.21 -16.89
N ASN A 149 -0.07 21.84 -18.06
CA ASN A 149 -0.37 23.26 -18.21
C ASN A 149 -1.85 23.56 -18.51
N ALA A 150 -2.72 22.53 -18.52
CA ALA A 150 -4.13 22.71 -18.80
C ALA A 150 -4.86 23.42 -17.65
N ASP A 151 -5.77 24.30 -17.98
CA ASP A 151 -6.75 24.86 -17.06
C ASP A 151 -7.87 23.82 -16.85
N VAL A 152 -8.01 23.34 -15.64
CA VAL A 152 -8.96 22.29 -15.26
C VAL A 152 -10.03 22.91 -14.36
N ALA A 153 -11.29 22.80 -14.75
CA ALA A 153 -12.39 23.42 -14.02
C ALA A 153 -12.77 22.63 -12.75
N ALA A 154 -12.69 21.30 -12.80
CA ALA A 154 -13.03 20.42 -11.68
C ALA A 154 -12.26 19.09 -11.77
N LEU A 155 -12.04 18.48 -10.62
CA LEU A 155 -11.48 17.16 -10.47
C LEU A 155 -12.32 16.41 -9.43
N ASN A 156 -12.86 15.26 -9.82
CA ASN A 156 -13.71 14.44 -8.97
C ASN A 156 -12.95 13.17 -8.57
N PHE A 157 -12.66 13.01 -7.29
CA PHE A 157 -12.00 11.83 -6.79
C PHE A 157 -12.54 11.42 -5.42
N ALA A 158 -12.37 10.16 -5.07
CA ALA A 158 -12.59 9.66 -3.72
C ALA A 158 -11.26 9.24 -3.13
N PHE A 159 -11.15 9.27 -1.80
CA PHE A 159 -10.06 8.63 -1.09
C PHE A 159 -10.60 7.64 -0.08
N MET A 160 -9.81 6.61 0.20
CA MET A 160 -10.13 5.55 1.14
C MET A 160 -8.85 5.02 1.78
N ALA A 161 -8.99 4.38 2.93
CA ALA A 161 -7.94 3.70 3.68
C ALA A 161 -8.57 2.61 4.55
N CYS A 162 -7.75 1.75 5.15
CA CYS A 162 -8.16 0.83 6.23
C CYS A 162 -9.34 -0.06 5.83
N GLN A 163 -9.20 -0.84 4.76
CA GLN A 163 -10.27 -1.71 4.27
C GLN A 163 -10.15 -3.14 4.81
N ASP A 164 -10.24 -3.33 6.12
CA ASP A 164 -10.12 -4.64 6.74
C ASP A 164 -11.20 -5.62 6.23
N TRP A 165 -10.76 -6.79 5.75
CA TRP A 165 -11.61 -7.89 5.30
C TRP A 165 -12.52 -8.44 6.41
N SER A 166 -12.02 -8.42 7.65
CA SER A 166 -12.62 -9.13 8.76
C SER A 166 -13.69 -8.31 9.48
N VAL A 167 -13.53 -6.97 9.54
CA VAL A 167 -14.35 -6.10 10.40
C VAL A 167 -15.09 -4.99 9.66
N ASN A 168 -14.71 -4.66 8.42
CA ASN A 168 -15.32 -3.56 7.69
C ASN A 168 -16.46 -4.01 6.77
N HIS A 169 -17.47 -3.16 6.64
CA HIS A 169 -18.53 -3.33 5.66
C HIS A 169 -18.15 -2.67 4.33
N TRP A 170 -18.04 -3.46 3.27
CA TRP A 170 -17.58 -2.99 1.95
C TRP A 170 -18.70 -2.49 1.02
N ILE A 171 -19.91 -2.29 1.55
CA ILE A 171 -21.04 -1.77 0.76
C ILE A 171 -20.75 -0.39 0.15
N GLY A 172 -19.92 0.43 0.81
CA GLY A 172 -19.48 1.73 0.32
C GLY A 172 -18.80 1.67 -1.05
N LEU A 173 -18.09 0.57 -1.36
CA LEU A 173 -17.46 0.37 -2.66
C LEU A 173 -18.49 0.31 -3.80
N SER A 174 -19.64 -0.33 -3.55
CA SER A 174 -20.75 -0.36 -4.51
C SER A 174 -21.35 1.03 -4.76
N ALA A 175 -21.41 1.86 -3.74
CA ALA A 175 -21.86 3.25 -3.90
C ALA A 175 -20.86 4.06 -4.73
N LEU A 176 -19.55 3.95 -4.46
CA LEU A 176 -18.51 4.66 -5.20
C LEU A 176 -18.56 4.38 -6.71
N VAL A 177 -18.83 3.15 -7.12
CA VAL A 177 -18.92 2.76 -8.53
C VAL A 177 -20.01 3.54 -9.29
N THR A 178 -21.05 4.03 -8.61
CA THR A 178 -22.13 4.81 -9.24
C THR A 178 -21.77 6.26 -9.49
N HIS A 179 -20.72 6.78 -8.85
CA HIS A 179 -20.30 8.18 -9.01
C HIS A 179 -19.46 8.39 -10.28
N ASN A 180 -19.39 9.65 -10.73
CA ASN A 180 -18.53 10.04 -11.84
C ASN A 180 -17.20 10.58 -11.31
N LEU A 181 -16.27 9.65 -10.99
CA LEU A 181 -14.95 9.99 -10.51
C LEU A 181 -13.92 9.93 -11.64
N ASP A 182 -12.88 10.75 -11.53
CA ASP A 182 -11.71 10.71 -12.40
C ASP A 182 -10.76 9.59 -11.97
N PHE A 183 -10.57 9.41 -10.64
CA PHE A 183 -9.75 8.35 -10.05
C PHE A 183 -10.12 8.14 -8.57
N VAL A 184 -9.50 7.14 -7.94
CA VAL A 184 -9.60 6.85 -6.51
C VAL A 184 -8.20 6.88 -5.89
N VAL A 185 -8.07 7.41 -4.68
CA VAL A 185 -6.84 7.39 -3.88
C VAL A 185 -6.99 6.38 -2.76
N HIS A 186 -6.01 5.50 -2.57
CA HIS A 186 -5.94 4.59 -1.43
C HIS A 186 -4.72 4.92 -0.58
N LEU A 187 -4.96 5.26 0.68
CA LEU A 187 -3.94 5.78 1.60
C LEU A 187 -3.32 4.71 2.50
N GLY A 188 -3.42 3.45 2.12
CA GLY A 188 -2.84 2.34 2.86
C GLY A 188 -3.86 1.47 3.59
N ASP A 189 -3.38 0.40 4.21
CA ASP A 189 -4.20 -0.68 4.77
C ASP A 189 -5.15 -1.29 3.74
N TYR A 190 -4.61 -1.57 2.57
CA TYR A 190 -5.32 -2.29 1.53
C TYR A 190 -5.53 -3.75 1.89
N ILE A 191 -4.60 -4.33 2.63
CA ILE A 191 -4.68 -5.66 3.28
C ILE A 191 -4.33 -5.52 4.76
N TYR A 192 -4.70 -6.52 5.55
CA TYR A 192 -4.28 -6.67 6.94
C TYR A 192 -3.53 -7.98 7.07
N GLU A 193 -2.31 -7.93 7.61
CA GLU A 193 -1.37 -9.05 7.66
C GLU A 193 -1.70 -10.04 8.77
N ALA A 194 -2.49 -9.64 9.77
CA ALA A 194 -2.94 -10.48 10.85
C ALA A 194 -4.34 -11.02 10.57
N ALA A 195 -4.55 -12.31 10.87
CA ALA A 195 -5.84 -12.96 10.72
C ALA A 195 -6.05 -13.97 11.86
N GLY A 196 -7.25 -14.03 12.42
CA GLY A 196 -7.58 -14.97 13.49
C GLY A 196 -8.95 -14.73 14.07
N ASP A 197 -9.38 -15.59 15.00
CA ASP A 197 -10.73 -15.53 15.55
C ASP A 197 -11.02 -14.22 16.31
N SER A 198 -9.99 -13.59 16.86
CA SER A 198 -10.10 -12.28 17.53
C SER A 198 -10.29 -11.11 16.55
N TYR A 199 -9.83 -11.26 15.30
CA TYR A 199 -9.85 -10.21 14.28
C TYR A 199 -10.84 -10.49 13.15
N GLN A 200 -11.48 -11.67 13.13
CA GLN A 200 -12.43 -12.07 12.09
C GLN A 200 -13.80 -12.28 12.70
N SER A 201 -14.68 -11.32 12.51
CA SER A 201 -16.10 -11.53 12.77
C SER A 201 -16.73 -12.17 11.54
N GLU A 202 -17.04 -13.47 11.60
CA GLU A 202 -17.78 -14.17 10.54
C GLU A 202 -19.16 -13.52 10.24
N LYS A 203 -19.56 -12.57 11.05
CA LYS A 203 -20.89 -11.93 11.03
C LYS A 203 -20.92 -10.54 10.40
N VAL A 204 -19.76 -9.92 10.13
CA VAL A 204 -19.71 -8.52 9.65
C VAL A 204 -20.08 -8.43 8.17
N GLU A 205 -19.50 -9.29 7.33
CA GLU A 205 -19.79 -9.35 5.91
C GLU A 205 -20.10 -10.79 5.48
N GLY A 206 -21.34 -11.06 5.10
CA GLY A 206 -21.77 -12.40 4.68
C GLY A 206 -21.08 -12.92 3.40
N LEU A 207 -20.47 -12.03 2.62
CA LEU A 207 -19.71 -12.38 1.41
C LEU A 207 -18.24 -12.70 1.70
N HIS A 208 -17.73 -12.32 2.88
CA HIS A 208 -16.35 -12.55 3.25
C HIS A 208 -16.22 -13.89 3.96
N THR A 209 -15.33 -14.73 3.45
CA THR A 209 -15.00 -16.01 4.09
C THR A 209 -13.72 -15.86 4.89
N LYS A 210 -13.60 -16.63 5.96
CA LYS A 210 -12.44 -16.63 6.86
C LYS A 210 -11.11 -16.66 6.08
N ILE A 211 -10.16 -15.86 6.53
CA ILE A 211 -8.77 -15.92 6.07
C ILE A 211 -8.09 -17.09 6.78
N ILE A 212 -7.42 -17.94 5.99
CA ILE A 212 -6.60 -19.05 6.49
C ILE A 212 -5.27 -18.96 5.75
N MET A 213 -4.22 -18.54 6.46
CA MET A 213 -2.90 -18.36 5.85
C MET A 213 -2.37 -19.68 5.27
N PRO A 214 -1.70 -19.65 4.09
CA PRO A 214 -1.18 -20.85 3.43
C PRO A 214 -0.07 -21.54 4.21
N SER A 215 0.79 -20.76 4.85
CA SER A 215 1.89 -21.29 5.66
C SER A 215 1.45 -21.51 7.11
N ASN A 216 2.25 -22.25 7.87
CA ASN A 216 2.16 -22.25 9.33
C ASN A 216 2.66 -20.89 9.85
N SER A 217 1.90 -19.88 9.55
CA SER A 217 2.19 -18.51 9.87
C SER A 217 2.37 -18.35 11.39
N ARG A 218 3.28 -17.44 11.73
CA ARG A 218 3.63 -17.17 13.11
C ARG A 218 2.41 -16.67 13.89
N LYS A 219 2.25 -17.19 15.10
CA LYS A 219 1.28 -16.69 16.07
C LYS A 219 1.99 -15.72 17.02
N PRO A 220 1.62 -14.45 17.06
CA PRO A 220 2.20 -13.51 18.02
C PRO A 220 1.70 -13.84 19.43
N ASN A 221 2.58 -13.74 20.41
CA ASN A 221 2.24 -13.75 21.85
C ASN A 221 1.27 -14.85 22.28
N ASN A 222 1.39 -16.09 21.72
CA ASN A 222 0.48 -17.21 21.97
C ASN A 222 -1.00 -16.96 21.62
N SER A 223 -1.30 -15.94 20.83
CA SER A 223 -2.65 -15.71 20.31
C SER A 223 -3.00 -16.75 19.26
N GLU A 224 -4.30 -16.91 18.98
CA GLU A 224 -4.77 -17.72 17.84
C GLU A 224 -4.63 -16.98 16.48
N ALA A 225 -4.21 -15.72 16.50
CA ALA A 225 -3.97 -14.95 15.29
C ALA A 225 -2.79 -15.51 14.48
N GLN A 226 -2.94 -15.52 13.18
CA GLN A 226 -1.89 -15.85 12.22
C GLN A 226 -1.37 -14.56 11.58
N ILE A 227 -0.06 -14.43 11.44
CA ILE A 227 0.58 -13.28 10.81
C ILE A 227 1.25 -13.71 9.52
N ALA A 228 1.06 -12.95 8.44
CA ALA A 228 1.77 -13.16 7.19
C ALA A 228 3.28 -12.99 7.39
N VAL A 229 4.07 -13.95 6.90
CA VAL A 229 5.53 -13.98 7.03
C VAL A 229 6.20 -14.13 5.67
N THR A 230 5.67 -14.97 4.82
CA THR A 230 6.24 -15.29 3.51
C THR A 230 5.63 -14.46 2.39
N THR A 231 6.30 -14.42 1.25
CA THR A 231 5.74 -13.78 0.04
C THR A 231 4.39 -14.40 -0.34
N GLU A 232 4.24 -15.72 -0.16
CA GLU A 232 3.01 -16.45 -0.45
C GLU A 232 1.86 -16.04 0.48
N ASP A 233 2.14 -15.77 1.77
CA ASP A 233 1.13 -15.29 2.71
C ASP A 233 0.61 -13.91 2.28
N TYR A 234 1.51 -12.98 1.97
CA TYR A 234 1.10 -11.64 1.49
C TYR A 234 0.39 -11.71 0.14
N ARG A 235 0.87 -12.53 -0.82
CA ARG A 235 0.17 -12.78 -2.10
C ARG A 235 -1.23 -13.34 -1.88
N TYR A 236 -1.37 -14.26 -0.93
CA TYR A 236 -2.66 -14.84 -0.57
C TYR A 236 -3.63 -13.76 -0.08
N LEU A 237 -3.19 -12.87 0.80
CA LEU A 237 -4.00 -11.76 1.29
C LEU A 237 -4.47 -10.86 0.13
N TYR A 238 -3.57 -10.42 -0.76
CA TYR A 238 -3.97 -9.64 -1.93
C TYR A 238 -4.96 -10.38 -2.82
N LYS A 239 -4.74 -11.66 -3.07
CA LYS A 239 -5.68 -12.49 -3.87
C LYS A 239 -7.04 -12.59 -3.20
N LYS A 240 -7.06 -12.74 -1.89
CA LYS A 240 -8.26 -12.84 -1.07
C LYS A 240 -9.07 -11.55 -1.10
N TYR A 241 -8.47 -10.43 -0.75
CA TYR A 241 -9.11 -9.12 -0.77
C TYR A 241 -9.67 -8.79 -2.16
N ARG A 242 -8.92 -9.07 -3.21
CA ARG A 242 -9.34 -8.83 -4.60
C ARG A 242 -10.30 -9.87 -5.17
N SER A 243 -10.66 -10.88 -4.42
CA SER A 243 -11.75 -11.79 -4.80
C SER A 243 -13.14 -11.15 -4.62
N ASP A 244 -13.26 -10.05 -3.86
CA ASP A 244 -14.52 -9.33 -3.71
C ASP A 244 -14.90 -8.60 -4.99
N GLU A 245 -16.08 -8.89 -5.52
CA GLU A 245 -16.56 -8.34 -6.79
C GLU A 245 -16.81 -6.84 -6.76
N ARG A 246 -17.14 -6.28 -5.58
CA ARG A 246 -17.33 -4.82 -5.39
C ARG A 246 -16.02 -4.08 -5.55
N LEU A 247 -14.93 -4.62 -4.95
CA LEU A 247 -13.59 -4.07 -5.10
C LEU A 247 -13.09 -4.21 -6.54
N GLN A 248 -13.35 -5.36 -7.19
CA GLN A 248 -13.03 -5.54 -8.61
C GLN A 248 -13.80 -4.57 -9.52
N ALA A 249 -15.06 -4.29 -9.21
CA ALA A 249 -15.86 -3.32 -9.97
C ALA A 249 -15.30 -1.90 -9.84
N LEU A 250 -14.89 -1.52 -8.62
CA LEU A 250 -14.23 -0.23 -8.37
C LEU A 250 -12.95 -0.09 -9.20
N HIS A 251 -12.07 -1.09 -9.14
CA HIS A 251 -10.80 -1.10 -9.86
C HIS A 251 -10.95 -1.15 -11.38
N ALA A 252 -11.97 -1.86 -11.88
CA ALA A 252 -12.26 -1.88 -13.30
C ALA A 252 -12.77 -0.53 -13.81
N ARG A 253 -13.41 0.27 -12.96
CA ARG A 253 -14.05 1.53 -13.36
C ARG A 253 -13.14 2.75 -13.22
N PHE A 254 -12.26 2.80 -12.21
CA PHE A 254 -11.44 3.96 -11.89
C PHE A 254 -9.96 3.60 -11.77
N ALA A 255 -9.10 4.49 -12.24
CA ALA A 255 -7.68 4.39 -11.94
C ALA A 255 -7.43 4.60 -10.45
N LEU A 256 -6.46 3.87 -9.90
CA LEU A 256 -6.06 3.93 -8.50
C LEU A 256 -4.73 4.69 -8.35
N ILE A 257 -4.64 5.54 -7.34
CA ILE A 257 -3.39 6.09 -6.82
C ILE A 257 -3.23 5.53 -5.41
N ALA A 258 -2.27 4.64 -5.20
CA ALA A 258 -2.14 3.94 -3.92
C ALA A 258 -0.78 4.18 -3.28
N ILE A 259 -0.76 4.25 -1.97
CA ILE A 259 0.39 4.07 -1.09
C ILE A 259 0.07 2.92 -0.13
N TRP A 260 1.04 2.50 0.66
CA TRP A 260 0.79 1.55 1.77
C TRP A 260 0.69 2.30 3.09
N ASP A 261 0.21 1.61 4.14
CA ASP A 261 0.43 1.96 5.53
C ASP A 261 1.17 0.80 6.22
N ASP A 262 0.95 0.55 7.48
CA ASP A 262 1.65 -0.48 8.24
C ASP A 262 1.18 -1.90 7.92
N HIS A 263 -0.11 -2.13 7.81
CA HIS A 263 -0.68 -3.46 7.62
C HIS A 263 -0.31 -4.15 6.29
N GLU A 264 0.23 -3.43 5.32
CA GLU A 264 0.86 -4.06 4.17
C GLU A 264 2.15 -4.82 4.54
N PHE A 265 2.68 -4.59 5.75
CA PHE A 265 3.79 -5.34 6.32
C PHE A 265 3.48 -5.85 7.73
N SER A 266 3.28 -4.96 8.70
CA SER A 266 3.08 -5.28 10.11
C SER A 266 2.53 -4.07 10.87
N ASP A 267 1.53 -4.31 11.70
CA ASP A 267 0.92 -3.32 12.58
C ASP A 267 1.97 -2.41 13.23
N ASP A 268 1.74 -1.10 13.15
CA ASP A 268 2.59 -0.02 13.67
C ASP A 268 4.08 -0.10 13.31
N CYS A 269 4.43 -0.80 12.23
CA CYS A 269 5.82 -0.97 11.80
C CYS A 269 6.54 0.34 11.46
N TRP A 270 7.85 0.29 11.60
CA TRP A 270 8.75 1.31 11.08
C TRP A 270 9.97 0.65 10.42
N GLN A 271 10.31 1.06 9.21
CA GLN A 271 11.34 0.41 8.37
C GLN A 271 11.05 -1.10 8.21
N ASN A 272 11.96 -1.96 8.67
CA ASN A 272 11.80 -3.42 8.70
C ASN A 272 11.51 -3.96 10.11
N ASN A 273 11.15 -3.09 11.05
CA ASN A 273 10.85 -3.49 12.42
C ASN A 273 9.36 -3.73 12.59
N GLU A 274 9.03 -4.81 13.28
CA GLU A 274 7.68 -5.12 13.73
C GLU A 274 7.54 -4.81 15.22
N THR A 275 6.31 -4.57 15.67
CA THR A 275 6.03 -4.16 17.05
C THR A 275 5.42 -5.24 17.92
N TYR A 276 5.06 -6.40 17.35
CA TYR A 276 4.40 -7.50 18.08
C TYR A 276 5.20 -8.10 19.26
N THR A 277 6.47 -7.78 19.41
CA THR A 277 7.34 -8.31 20.46
C THR A 277 7.98 -7.22 21.30
N ASN A 278 7.35 -6.06 21.37
CA ASN A 278 7.84 -4.91 22.11
C ASN A 278 8.00 -5.23 23.62
N GLY A 279 8.98 -4.63 24.27
CA GLY A 279 9.19 -4.78 25.70
C GLY A 279 8.25 -3.92 26.56
N THR A 280 8.11 -4.26 27.82
CA THR A 280 7.37 -3.44 28.78
C THR A 280 8.10 -2.13 29.07
N ILE A 281 7.35 -1.02 29.09
CA ILE A 281 7.87 0.30 29.47
C ILE A 281 7.51 0.54 30.93
N ASP A 282 8.52 0.89 31.73
CA ASP A 282 8.30 1.35 33.09
C ASP A 282 7.93 2.84 33.08
N LEU A 283 6.64 3.14 33.10
CA LEU A 283 6.14 4.51 33.16
C LEU A 283 6.44 5.22 34.49
N THR A 284 6.90 4.52 35.52
CA THR A 284 7.28 5.15 36.78
C THR A 284 8.68 5.72 36.74
N ALA A 285 9.47 5.31 35.75
CA ALA A 285 10.81 5.84 35.50
C ALA A 285 10.75 7.07 34.60
N LEU A 286 10.63 8.25 35.19
CA LEU A 286 10.75 9.52 34.46
C LEU A 286 12.14 10.15 34.67
N PRO A 287 12.80 10.63 33.60
CA PRO A 287 12.35 10.63 32.22
C PRO A 287 12.28 9.21 31.63
N LEU A 288 11.26 8.94 30.82
CA LEU A 288 11.13 7.65 30.13
C LEU A 288 12.46 7.32 29.43
N PRO A 289 12.89 6.05 29.49
CA PRO A 289 14.12 5.65 28.83
C PRO A 289 14.05 6.00 27.35
N MET A 290 15.07 6.69 26.86
CA MET A 290 15.12 7.29 25.52
C MET A 290 15.15 6.29 24.37
N SER A 291 15.33 5.03 24.68
CA SER A 291 15.16 3.88 23.78
C SER A 291 14.92 2.68 24.66
N PRO A 292 13.71 2.14 24.73
CA PRO A 292 13.52 0.82 25.28
C PRO A 292 14.29 -0.14 24.36
N ALA A 293 15.22 -0.87 24.94
CA ALA A 293 16.08 -1.81 24.23
C ALA A 293 15.31 -2.99 23.57
N SER A 294 14.00 -2.95 23.59
CA SER A 294 13.11 -4.03 23.24
C SER A 294 12.05 -3.66 22.17
N ASP A 295 12.04 -2.42 21.68
CA ASP A 295 10.97 -1.95 20.78
C ASP A 295 11.13 -2.42 19.35
N THR A 296 12.08 -3.30 19.04
CA THR A 296 12.32 -3.58 17.65
C THR A 296 12.84 -4.97 17.41
N THR A 297 12.11 -5.72 16.61
CA THR A 297 12.64 -6.92 15.96
C THR A 297 12.73 -6.68 14.47
N ALA A 298 13.97 -6.47 13.99
CA ALA A 298 14.21 -6.31 12.56
C ALA A 298 13.87 -7.59 11.79
N GLN A 299 12.96 -7.47 10.83
CA GLN A 299 12.42 -8.56 10.04
C GLN A 299 12.69 -8.35 8.54
N THR A 300 13.95 -8.15 8.16
CA THR A 300 14.32 -7.87 6.76
C THR A 300 13.73 -8.87 5.76
N PRO A 301 13.81 -10.19 5.96
CA PRO A 301 13.22 -11.14 4.99
C PRO A 301 11.71 -11.01 4.87
N ARG A 302 11.01 -10.81 5.99
CA ARG A 302 9.57 -10.60 6.03
C ARG A 302 9.17 -9.29 5.34
N ARG A 303 9.90 -8.17 5.61
CA ARG A 303 9.66 -6.88 4.94
C ARG A 303 9.85 -6.98 3.44
N ARG A 304 10.90 -7.66 2.98
CA ARG A 304 11.14 -7.92 1.55
C ARG A 304 10.00 -8.73 0.92
N SER A 305 9.48 -9.73 1.63
CA SER A 305 8.31 -10.53 1.19
C SER A 305 7.07 -9.64 1.01
N ALA A 306 6.79 -8.77 1.96
CA ALA A 306 5.70 -7.82 1.91
C ALA A 306 5.86 -6.83 0.75
N ASN A 307 7.04 -6.20 0.61
CA ASN A 307 7.36 -5.28 -0.47
C ASN A 307 7.17 -5.92 -1.85
N ARG A 308 7.62 -7.17 -2.00
CA ARG A 308 7.48 -7.92 -3.25
C ARG A 308 6.02 -8.17 -3.60
N ALA A 309 5.22 -8.65 -2.65
CA ALA A 309 3.79 -8.88 -2.88
C ALA A 309 3.05 -7.58 -3.19
N TRP A 310 3.36 -6.49 -2.47
CA TRP A 310 2.81 -5.17 -2.80
C TRP A 310 3.15 -4.74 -4.22
N PHE A 311 4.42 -4.84 -4.62
CA PHE A 311 4.85 -4.49 -5.97
C PHE A 311 4.13 -5.32 -7.04
N GLU A 312 3.92 -6.61 -6.81
CA GLU A 312 3.24 -7.51 -7.74
C GLU A 312 1.75 -7.20 -7.87
N PHE A 313 1.10 -6.83 -6.77
CA PHE A 313 -0.34 -6.65 -6.72
C PHE A 313 -0.80 -5.19 -6.76
N MET A 314 -0.02 -4.23 -6.35
CA MET A 314 -0.39 -2.82 -6.34
C MET A 314 0.30 -2.08 -7.50
N PRO A 315 -0.39 -1.90 -8.63
CA PRO A 315 0.18 -1.17 -9.75
C PRO A 315 0.41 0.29 -9.36
N ALA A 316 1.60 0.78 -9.63
CA ALA A 316 1.99 2.17 -9.45
C ALA A 316 3.13 2.49 -10.42
N ASP A 317 3.28 3.70 -10.89
CA ASP A 317 4.38 4.10 -11.79
C ASP A 317 5.66 4.41 -10.99
N ILE A 318 6.25 3.35 -10.47
CA ILE A 318 7.45 3.35 -9.62
C ILE A 318 8.56 2.49 -10.26
N PRO A 319 9.82 2.68 -9.83
CA PRO A 319 10.92 1.82 -10.27
C PRO A 319 10.65 0.33 -10.01
N ALA A 320 11.35 -0.52 -10.75
CA ALA A 320 11.36 -1.95 -10.47
C ALA A 320 11.91 -2.23 -9.06
N LEU A 321 11.56 -3.38 -8.51
CA LEU A 321 12.14 -3.86 -7.26
C LEU A 321 13.66 -3.94 -7.37
N ASP A 322 14.35 -3.44 -6.35
CA ASP A 322 15.78 -3.65 -6.18
C ASP A 322 16.01 -4.73 -5.12
N GLU A 323 16.23 -5.95 -5.56
CA GLU A 323 16.50 -7.11 -4.70
C GLU A 323 17.97 -7.51 -4.71
N THR A 324 18.87 -6.67 -5.23
CA THR A 324 20.30 -6.98 -5.42
C THR A 324 21.06 -7.15 -4.12
N ALA A 325 20.73 -6.36 -3.09
CA ALA A 325 21.31 -6.51 -1.75
C ALA A 325 20.36 -7.33 -0.85
N ALA A 326 20.84 -8.48 -0.37
CA ALA A 326 20.00 -9.41 0.39
C ALA A 326 19.58 -8.87 1.76
N ASP A 327 20.36 -8.00 2.33
CA ASP A 327 20.16 -7.34 3.63
C ASP A 327 19.45 -5.98 3.55
N ASP A 328 19.23 -5.44 2.33
CA ASP A 328 18.48 -4.22 2.15
C ASP A 328 16.96 -4.49 2.19
N PHE A 329 16.26 -3.82 3.06
CA PHE A 329 14.81 -3.87 3.14
C PHE A 329 14.12 -2.77 2.30
N LYS A 330 14.86 -1.79 1.78
CA LYS A 330 14.33 -0.69 0.95
C LYS A 330 14.25 -1.10 -0.53
N THR A 331 13.72 -2.27 -0.79
CA THR A 331 13.67 -2.87 -2.14
C THR A 331 12.71 -2.18 -3.11
N VAL A 332 11.87 -1.28 -2.61
CA VAL A 332 10.89 -0.55 -3.41
C VAL A 332 10.78 0.89 -2.94
N LYS A 333 10.52 1.81 -3.87
CA LYS A 333 10.29 3.22 -3.58
C LYS A 333 8.91 3.62 -4.07
N ILE A 334 7.97 3.86 -3.15
CA ILE A 334 6.59 4.17 -3.50
C ILE A 334 6.25 5.66 -3.51
N TYR A 335 6.99 6.51 -2.77
CA TYR A 335 6.68 7.93 -2.74
C TYR A 335 6.93 8.59 -4.10
N ARG A 336 5.94 9.34 -4.55
CA ARG A 336 5.88 9.93 -5.89
C ARG A 336 4.88 11.09 -5.94
N ASP A 337 4.82 11.78 -7.06
CA ASP A 337 3.86 12.87 -7.26
C ASP A 337 3.11 12.73 -8.60
N LEU A 338 1.88 13.20 -8.60
CA LEU A 338 1.01 13.23 -9.77
C LEU A 338 0.36 14.62 -9.88
N GLN A 339 0.38 15.21 -11.07
CA GLN A 339 -0.20 16.52 -11.31
C GLN A 339 -1.37 16.44 -12.30
N PHE A 340 -2.46 17.11 -11.98
CA PHE A 340 -3.69 17.19 -12.78
C PHE A 340 -3.91 18.62 -13.26
N GLY A 341 -3.29 18.96 -14.37
CA GLY A 341 -3.26 20.31 -14.91
C GLY A 341 -2.68 21.31 -13.90
N LYS A 342 -3.15 22.56 -13.96
CA LYS A 342 -2.85 23.61 -12.99
C LYS A 342 -3.71 23.51 -11.73
N LEU A 343 -4.72 22.62 -11.70
CA LEU A 343 -5.68 22.56 -10.60
C LEU A 343 -5.12 21.84 -9.37
N ALA A 344 -4.53 20.66 -9.53
CA ALA A 344 -4.18 19.81 -8.39
C ALA A 344 -2.84 19.10 -8.56
N HIS A 345 -2.08 19.01 -7.47
CA HIS A 345 -0.84 18.27 -7.35
C HIS A 345 -0.92 17.37 -6.13
N PHE A 346 -0.86 16.06 -6.34
CA PHE A 346 -0.85 15.02 -5.32
C PHE A 346 0.60 14.61 -5.04
N VAL A 347 1.06 14.80 -3.81
CA VAL A 347 2.38 14.41 -3.33
C VAL A 347 2.16 13.26 -2.35
N MET A 348 2.40 12.04 -2.83
CA MET A 348 2.16 10.79 -2.12
C MET A 348 3.44 10.38 -1.39
N THR A 349 3.34 10.14 -0.09
CA THR A 349 4.49 9.81 0.78
C THR A 349 4.48 8.34 1.19
N ASP A 350 5.51 7.96 1.91
CA ASP A 350 5.73 6.66 2.55
C ASP A 350 6.17 6.94 3.99
N GLU A 351 5.26 6.81 4.91
CA GLU A 351 5.52 7.08 6.34
C GLU A 351 5.94 5.83 7.12
N ARG A 352 6.23 4.71 6.42
CA ARG A 352 6.62 3.45 7.08
C ARG A 352 8.05 3.03 6.78
N LEU A 353 8.45 2.98 5.49
CA LEU A 353 9.76 2.43 5.10
C LEU A 353 10.95 3.34 5.45
N TYR A 354 10.73 4.65 5.54
CA TYR A 354 11.79 5.64 5.75
C TYR A 354 11.73 6.33 7.12
N ARG A 355 10.70 6.09 7.90
CA ARG A 355 10.50 6.77 9.17
C ARG A 355 11.52 6.36 10.23
N ALA A 356 11.78 7.27 11.15
CA ALA A 356 12.42 6.92 12.40
C ALA A 356 11.46 6.12 13.29
N ASP A 357 12.00 5.50 14.33
CA ASP A 357 11.23 4.87 15.39
C ASP A 357 10.24 5.85 16.06
N HIS A 358 9.21 5.33 16.64
CA HIS A 358 8.20 6.09 17.37
C HIS A 358 8.82 6.90 18.51
N ILE A 359 8.32 8.12 18.71
CA ILE A 359 8.77 8.97 19.83
C ILE A 359 8.33 8.36 21.16
N VAL A 360 7.07 7.92 21.21
CA VAL A 360 6.53 7.15 22.33
C VAL A 360 6.48 5.70 21.84
N PRO A 361 7.24 4.79 22.45
CA PRO A 361 7.25 3.39 22.04
C PRO A 361 5.88 2.75 22.28
N GLU A 362 5.58 1.74 21.50
CA GLU A 362 4.43 0.90 21.72
C GLU A 362 4.65 0.01 22.94
N ALA A 363 3.66 -0.10 23.82
CA ALA A 363 3.75 -0.98 24.97
C ALA A 363 3.44 -2.42 24.58
N VAL A 364 4.21 -3.35 25.10
CA VAL A 364 3.86 -4.77 25.07
C VAL A 364 2.83 -5.06 26.14
N ASP A 365 2.03 -6.09 25.88
CA ASP A 365 1.21 -6.79 26.85
C ASP A 365 1.88 -6.91 28.20
N ASN A 366 1.33 -6.22 29.16
CA ASN A 366 1.65 -6.50 30.56
C ASN A 366 0.86 -7.75 30.98
N PRO A 367 1.49 -8.88 31.29
CA PRO A 367 0.78 -10.07 31.76
C PRO A 367 -0.04 -9.84 33.05
N ALA A 368 0.20 -8.71 33.75
CA ALA A 368 -0.61 -8.28 34.89
C ALA A 368 -1.88 -7.51 34.47
N THR A 369 -1.99 -7.09 33.19
CA THR A 369 -3.18 -6.41 32.63
C THR A 369 -3.53 -7.00 31.25
N PRO A 370 -3.98 -8.26 31.19
CA PRO A 370 -4.05 -9.04 29.94
C PRO A 370 -5.12 -8.58 28.94
N ASN A 371 -5.85 -7.53 29.19
CA ASN A 371 -6.98 -7.09 28.34
C ASN A 371 -6.66 -5.82 27.51
N VAL A 372 -5.47 -5.29 27.59
CA VAL A 372 -5.12 -4.04 26.88
C VAL A 372 -4.94 -4.31 25.39
N ASP A 373 -4.45 -5.48 24.99
CA ASP A 373 -4.29 -5.89 23.59
C ASP A 373 -5.61 -6.15 22.84
N GLN A 374 -6.68 -6.42 23.56
CA GLN A 374 -7.99 -6.64 22.92
C GLN A 374 -8.63 -5.34 22.41
N LEU A 375 -8.05 -4.19 22.69
CA LEU A 375 -8.56 -2.88 22.28
C LEU A 375 -7.92 -2.37 20.98
N GLY A 376 -7.05 -3.16 20.36
CA GLY A 376 -6.34 -2.78 19.13
C GLY A 376 -5.20 -1.77 19.37
N SER A 377 -4.56 -1.35 18.30
CA SER A 377 -3.37 -0.48 18.30
C SER A 377 -3.51 0.84 19.07
N ILE A 378 -4.71 1.31 19.33
CA ILE A 378 -4.96 2.50 20.15
C ILE A 378 -4.67 2.24 21.63
N GLY A 379 -4.78 1.00 22.11
CA GLY A 379 -4.59 0.64 23.51
C GLY A 379 -3.14 0.40 23.92
N SER A 380 -2.24 0.20 22.97
CA SER A 380 -0.85 -0.17 23.25
C SER A 380 0.10 1.02 23.41
N ARG A 381 -0.32 2.24 23.03
CA ARG A 381 0.49 3.45 23.19
C ARG A 381 0.07 4.24 24.41
N TYR A 382 1.07 4.61 25.21
CA TYR A 382 0.85 5.45 26.38
C TYR A 382 0.48 6.87 25.99
N PHE A 383 -0.56 7.41 26.62
CA PHE A 383 -0.79 8.85 26.64
C PHE A 383 0.22 9.51 27.56
N VAL A 384 1.22 10.17 26.97
CA VAL A 384 2.16 10.97 27.76
C VAL A 384 1.73 12.45 27.72
N PRO A 385 1.93 13.22 28.82
CA PRO A 385 1.75 14.65 28.80
C PRO A 385 2.56 15.33 27.68
N GLU A 386 2.07 16.44 27.13
CA GLU A 386 2.72 17.12 26.00
C GLU A 386 4.16 17.55 26.31
N ASP A 387 4.42 17.97 27.53
CA ASP A 387 5.76 18.33 28.01
C ASP A 387 6.69 17.12 28.08
N VAL A 388 6.20 15.95 28.52
CA VAL A 388 6.95 14.68 28.52
C VAL A 388 7.27 14.23 27.11
N HIS A 389 6.27 14.27 26.20
CA HIS A 389 6.48 13.96 24.79
C HIS A 389 7.56 14.89 24.17
N GLY A 390 7.49 16.20 24.47
CA GLY A 390 8.50 17.16 24.03
C GLY A 390 9.89 16.85 24.57
N GLN A 391 10.02 16.42 25.82
CA GLN A 391 11.31 16.03 26.43
C GLN A 391 11.88 14.78 25.76
N ILE A 392 11.07 13.75 25.48
CA ILE A 392 11.50 12.55 24.78
C ILE A 392 11.97 12.90 23.37
N GLN A 393 11.20 13.71 22.64
CA GLN A 393 11.56 14.18 21.30
C GLN A 393 12.89 14.93 21.31
N GLN A 394 13.05 15.86 22.23
CA GLN A 394 14.29 16.64 22.39
C GLN A 394 15.49 15.72 22.69
N GLY A 395 15.31 14.74 23.55
CA GLY A 395 16.33 13.77 23.87
C GLY A 395 16.74 12.91 22.67
N LYS A 396 15.79 12.43 21.86
CA LYS A 396 16.10 11.72 20.60
C LYS A 396 16.84 12.63 19.61
N MET A 397 16.48 13.91 19.51
CA MET A 397 17.20 14.87 18.66
C MET A 397 18.65 15.10 19.15
N ILE A 398 18.87 15.23 20.46
CA ILE A 398 20.24 15.32 21.04
C ILE A 398 21.03 14.05 20.72
N ALA A 399 20.43 12.88 20.86
CA ALA A 399 21.07 11.60 20.51
C ALA A 399 21.46 11.54 19.03
N ALA A 400 20.63 12.05 18.13
CA ALA A 400 20.95 12.16 16.70
C ALA A 400 22.17 13.06 16.45
N ILE A 401 22.25 14.22 17.11
CA ILE A 401 23.40 15.10 17.02
C ILE A 401 24.68 14.40 17.53
N LYS A 402 24.59 13.68 18.63
CA LYS A 402 25.70 12.90 19.18
C LYS A 402 26.17 11.83 18.20
N GLY A 403 25.27 11.03 17.66
CA GLY A 403 25.60 10.01 16.68
C GLY A 403 26.23 10.59 15.40
N ALA A 404 25.70 11.70 14.90
CA ALA A 404 26.29 12.40 13.77
C ALA A 404 27.70 12.93 14.09
N PHE A 405 27.89 13.52 15.26
CA PHE A 405 29.21 13.98 15.73
C PHE A 405 30.24 12.83 15.82
N GLU A 406 29.84 11.71 16.38
CA GLU A 406 30.71 10.54 16.52
C GLU A 406 31.10 9.91 15.18
N SER A 407 30.19 9.91 14.20
CA SER A 407 30.39 9.33 12.87
C SER A 407 31.32 10.13 11.96
N LEU A 408 31.48 11.43 12.19
CA LEU A 408 32.31 12.29 11.34
C LEU A 408 33.81 12.22 11.69
N PRO A 409 34.70 12.28 10.66
CA PRO A 409 36.15 12.44 10.89
C PRO A 409 36.48 13.71 11.68
N VAL A 410 37.57 13.69 12.44
CA VAL A 410 38.01 14.85 13.24
C VAL A 410 38.31 16.09 12.38
N THR A 411 38.63 15.90 11.12
CA THR A 411 38.92 16.97 10.15
C THR A 411 37.68 17.57 9.49
N ASP A 412 36.48 17.00 9.73
CA ASP A 412 35.26 17.52 9.13
C ASP A 412 34.80 18.79 9.84
N ALA A 413 34.58 19.86 9.05
CA ALA A 413 34.14 21.14 9.58
C ALA A 413 32.79 21.08 10.32
N ASN A 414 31.90 20.17 9.88
CA ASN A 414 30.61 19.98 10.53
C ASN A 414 30.75 19.38 11.93
N LYS A 415 31.78 18.59 12.18
CA LYS A 415 32.05 18.03 13.50
C LYS A 415 32.27 19.12 14.56
N LEU A 416 32.93 20.20 14.19
CA LEU A 416 33.12 21.34 15.09
C LEU A 416 31.79 22.01 15.47
N VAL A 417 30.92 22.20 14.47
CA VAL A 417 29.58 22.76 14.67
C VAL A 417 28.73 21.87 15.59
N LEU A 418 28.70 20.57 15.30
CA LEU A 418 27.95 19.61 16.12
C LEU A 418 28.51 19.53 17.56
N GLY A 419 29.83 19.59 17.73
CA GLY A 419 30.49 19.60 19.03
C GLY A 419 30.13 20.88 19.87
N THR A 420 30.03 22.03 19.21
CA THR A 420 29.60 23.28 19.83
C THR A 420 28.12 23.16 20.28
N ILE A 421 27.26 22.64 19.43
CA ILE A 421 25.84 22.40 19.78
C ILE A 421 25.74 21.45 20.98
N LEU A 422 26.44 20.32 20.97
CA LEU A 422 26.42 19.35 22.07
C LEU A 422 26.90 19.99 23.41
N THR A 423 27.95 20.79 23.37
CA THR A 423 28.46 21.48 24.57
C THR A 423 27.41 22.44 25.15
N LYS A 424 26.71 23.20 24.32
CA LYS A 424 25.63 24.07 24.76
C LYS A 424 24.44 23.28 25.33
N LEU A 425 24.05 22.19 24.69
CA LEU A 425 22.95 21.36 25.14
C LEU A 425 23.23 20.59 26.45
N GLN A 426 24.49 20.43 26.84
CA GLN A 426 24.83 19.88 28.15
C GLN A 426 24.46 20.85 29.31
N THR A 427 24.52 22.15 29.07
CA THR A 427 24.21 23.18 30.07
C THR A 427 22.77 23.71 29.93
N ASP A 428 22.23 23.63 28.73
CA ASP A 428 20.87 24.06 28.40
C ASP A 428 20.21 23.04 27.46
N PRO A 429 19.66 21.97 28.01
CA PRO A 429 19.01 20.92 27.20
C PRO A 429 17.83 21.42 26.37
N THR A 430 17.26 22.59 26.68
CA THR A 430 16.16 23.17 25.91
C THR A 430 16.59 23.72 24.55
N GLY A 431 17.90 24.01 24.40
CA GLY A 431 18.48 24.62 23.20
C GLY A 431 18.22 26.12 23.05
N ALA A 432 17.70 26.79 24.09
CA ALA A 432 17.48 28.25 24.07
C ALA A 432 18.78 29.04 23.87
N SER A 433 19.91 28.44 24.26
CA SER A 433 21.27 29.04 24.09
C SER A 433 21.84 28.88 22.68
N LEU A 434 21.18 28.13 21.78
CA LEU A 434 21.63 27.96 20.41
C LEU A 434 21.38 29.24 19.59
N THR A 435 22.35 29.61 18.76
CA THR A 435 22.12 30.63 17.73
C THR A 435 21.14 30.15 16.68
N ALA A 436 20.56 31.03 15.88
CA ALA A 436 19.64 30.67 14.81
C ALA A 436 20.26 29.66 13.81
N GLN A 437 21.56 29.79 13.53
CA GLN A 437 22.28 28.85 12.63
C GLN A 437 22.48 27.50 13.31
N GLU A 438 22.87 27.44 14.57
CA GLU A 438 23.01 26.21 15.34
C GLU A 438 21.65 25.51 15.52
N GLN A 439 20.58 26.28 15.76
CA GLN A 439 19.22 25.74 15.84
C GLN A 439 18.77 25.12 14.50
N ALA A 440 19.13 25.73 13.36
CA ALA A 440 18.84 25.17 12.06
C ALA A 440 19.56 23.82 11.84
N VAL A 441 20.84 23.72 12.24
CA VAL A 441 21.60 22.46 12.20
C VAL A 441 21.03 21.44 13.17
N PHE A 442 20.70 21.84 14.39
CA PHE A 442 20.07 20.97 15.39
C PHE A 442 18.75 20.39 14.87
N ASN A 443 17.89 21.23 14.32
CA ASN A 443 16.61 20.77 13.75
C ASN A 443 16.80 19.82 12.55
N GLU A 444 17.76 20.11 11.67
CA GLU A 444 17.98 19.27 10.48
C GLU A 444 18.56 17.91 10.83
N VAL A 445 19.61 17.86 11.64
CA VAL A 445 20.27 16.62 12.05
C VAL A 445 19.42 15.84 13.07
N GLY A 446 18.82 16.55 14.03
CA GLY A 446 17.98 15.94 15.06
C GLY A 446 16.79 15.18 14.50
N LEU A 447 16.22 15.65 13.38
CA LEU A 447 15.11 14.96 12.69
C LEU A 447 15.45 13.55 12.20
N ALA A 448 16.73 13.16 12.14
CA ALA A 448 17.10 11.80 11.73
C ALA A 448 16.47 10.71 12.62
N LEU A 449 16.26 10.98 13.91
CA LEU A 449 15.66 10.02 14.87
C LEU A 449 14.21 10.34 15.26
N VAL A 450 13.55 11.29 14.59
CA VAL A 450 12.16 11.66 14.91
C VAL A 450 11.29 11.90 13.67
N SER A 451 11.87 11.86 12.48
CA SER A 451 11.14 12.14 11.24
C SER A 451 10.32 10.94 10.78
N VAL A 452 9.03 11.14 10.52
CA VAL A 452 8.17 10.13 9.90
C VAL A 452 8.47 9.89 8.42
N LEU A 453 9.07 10.85 7.72
CA LEU A 453 9.42 10.74 6.29
C LEU A 453 10.88 10.33 6.05
N GLY A 454 11.72 10.34 7.08
CA GLY A 454 13.16 10.26 6.90
C GLY A 454 13.72 11.51 6.19
N GLU A 455 15.04 11.61 6.07
CA GLU A 455 15.70 12.83 5.59
C GLU A 455 15.46 13.07 4.09
N THR A 456 15.75 12.09 3.26
CA THR A 456 15.72 12.24 1.79
C THR A 456 14.30 12.51 1.30
N GLN A 457 13.34 11.74 1.75
CA GLN A 457 11.95 11.91 1.35
C GLN A 457 11.39 13.23 1.87
N ARG A 458 11.70 13.64 3.10
CA ARG A 458 11.27 14.92 3.69
C ARG A 458 11.78 16.11 2.85
N LYS A 459 13.05 16.08 2.41
CA LYS A 459 13.60 17.13 1.53
C LYS A 459 12.88 17.16 0.18
N TRP A 460 12.62 15.99 -0.41
CA TRP A 460 11.85 15.85 -1.64
C TRP A 460 10.43 16.38 -1.48
N TRP A 461 9.72 15.98 -0.42
CA TRP A 461 8.36 16.43 -0.13
C TRP A 461 8.29 17.95 0.03
N LYS A 462 9.19 18.54 0.86
CA LYS A 462 9.28 20.00 1.03
C LYS A 462 9.49 20.71 -0.31
N ASN A 463 10.39 20.20 -1.14
CA ASN A 463 10.63 20.78 -2.45
C ASN A 463 9.37 20.73 -3.32
N LYS A 464 8.69 19.59 -3.39
CA LYS A 464 7.44 19.45 -4.18
C LYS A 464 6.34 20.39 -3.70
N MET A 465 6.15 20.50 -2.39
CA MET A 465 5.13 21.38 -1.81
C MET A 465 5.44 22.86 -2.02
N LEU A 466 6.72 23.25 -1.95
CA LEU A 466 7.14 24.65 -2.12
C LEU A 466 7.17 25.08 -3.58
N THR A 467 7.59 24.21 -4.50
CA THR A 467 7.77 24.58 -5.92
C THR A 467 6.54 24.34 -6.79
N SER A 468 5.55 23.63 -6.27
CA SER A 468 4.30 23.39 -7.01
C SER A 468 3.56 24.70 -7.25
N SER A 469 3.17 24.94 -8.52
CA SER A 469 2.32 26.05 -8.94
C SER A 469 0.83 25.67 -9.01
N ALA A 470 0.47 24.43 -8.67
CA ALA A 470 -0.91 23.99 -8.67
C ALA A 470 -1.75 24.74 -7.63
N THR A 471 -3.01 25.01 -7.95
CA THR A 471 -3.98 25.67 -7.06
C THR A 471 -4.15 24.90 -5.76
N TRP A 472 -4.33 23.57 -5.86
CA TRP A 472 -4.46 22.67 -4.73
C TRP A 472 -3.24 21.76 -4.65
N LYS A 473 -2.66 21.66 -3.46
CA LYS A 473 -1.59 20.73 -3.15
C LYS A 473 -2.13 19.74 -2.13
N PHE A 474 -2.23 18.48 -2.55
CA PHE A 474 -2.66 17.39 -1.68
C PHE A 474 -1.45 16.62 -1.20
N TRP A 475 -1.36 16.44 0.10
CA TRP A 475 -0.41 15.52 0.69
C TRP A 475 -1.14 14.20 0.98
N GLY A 476 -0.86 13.17 0.19
CA GLY A 476 -1.30 11.81 0.45
C GLY A 476 -0.36 11.16 1.45
N ASN A 477 -0.84 11.01 2.65
CA ASN A 477 -0.12 10.38 3.76
C ASN A 477 -1.05 9.42 4.50
N GLU A 478 -0.45 8.48 5.19
CA GLU A 478 -1.11 7.38 5.85
C GLU A 478 -1.61 7.78 7.25
N VAL A 479 -0.78 8.47 8.00
CA VAL A 479 -0.99 8.79 9.41
C VAL A 479 -1.73 10.13 9.57
N SER A 480 -2.77 10.15 10.41
CA SER A 480 -3.51 11.37 10.69
C SER A 480 -2.61 12.46 11.29
N LEU A 481 -2.67 13.65 10.70
CA LEU A 481 -1.97 14.85 11.20
C LEU A 481 -2.74 15.58 12.32
N LEU A 482 -3.96 15.14 12.61
CA LEU A 482 -4.76 15.75 13.66
C LEU A 482 -4.25 15.30 15.03
N ARG A 483 -4.06 16.26 15.93
CA ARG A 483 -3.82 15.92 17.33
C ARG A 483 -5.05 15.24 17.91
N MET A 484 -4.85 14.07 18.47
CA MET A 484 -5.86 13.48 19.34
C MET A 484 -5.83 14.23 20.68
N ALA A 485 -6.95 14.79 21.06
CA ALA A 485 -7.10 15.48 22.33
C ALA A 485 -8.29 14.89 23.10
N LEU A 486 -8.05 14.52 24.34
CA LEU A 486 -9.09 14.12 25.28
C LEU A 486 -9.66 15.34 25.99
N ASN A 487 -10.95 15.56 25.89
CA ASN A 487 -11.63 16.58 26.69
C ASN A 487 -11.85 16.05 28.10
N LEU A 488 -10.89 16.24 28.97
CA LEU A 488 -10.98 15.79 30.36
C LEU A 488 -12.15 16.41 31.13
N LYS A 489 -12.72 17.54 30.67
CA LYS A 489 -13.96 18.10 31.27
C LYS A 489 -15.20 17.25 30.97
N ALA A 490 -15.18 16.46 29.91
CA ALA A 490 -16.25 15.51 29.59
C ALA A 490 -16.07 14.16 30.30
N LEU A 491 -14.91 13.89 30.88
CA LEU A 491 -14.57 12.61 31.52
C LEU A 491 -15.60 12.17 32.57
N PRO A 492 -16.10 13.03 33.50
CA PRO A 492 -17.12 12.61 34.47
C PRO A 492 -18.42 12.09 33.81
N ALA A 493 -18.83 12.69 32.69
CA ALA A 493 -20.02 12.24 31.97
C ALA A 493 -19.74 10.91 31.22
N ILE A 494 -18.53 10.73 30.68
CA ILE A 494 -18.09 9.48 30.02
C ILE A 494 -18.02 8.35 31.05
N VAL A 495 -17.42 8.60 32.21
CA VAL A 495 -17.34 7.62 33.31
C VAL A 495 -18.75 7.24 33.81
N ALA A 496 -19.66 8.20 33.93
CA ALA A 496 -21.06 7.92 34.32
C ALA A 496 -21.80 7.06 33.28
N GLN A 497 -21.54 7.27 31.99
CA GLN A 497 -22.05 6.39 30.91
C GLN A 497 -21.37 5.01 30.93
N GLY A 498 -20.08 4.94 31.26
CA GLY A 498 -19.34 3.69 31.41
C GLY A 498 -19.91 2.81 32.51
N ALA A 499 -20.43 3.37 33.60
CA ALA A 499 -21.04 2.61 34.68
C ALA A 499 -22.24 1.74 34.23
N THR A 500 -22.87 2.12 33.12
CA THR A 500 -23.99 1.38 32.52
C THR A 500 -23.62 0.57 31.28
N ASN A 501 -22.39 0.73 30.75
CA ASN A 501 -21.90 0.06 29.58
C ASN A 501 -20.58 -0.66 29.90
N PRO A 502 -20.58 -2.01 30.00
CA PRO A 502 -19.38 -2.77 30.38
C PRO A 502 -18.18 -2.55 29.46
N THR A 503 -18.39 -2.41 28.16
CA THR A 503 -17.32 -2.18 27.18
C THR A 503 -16.69 -0.81 27.38
N LEU A 504 -17.50 0.23 27.51
CA LEU A 504 -17.02 1.59 27.77
C LEU A 504 -16.33 1.69 29.13
N ASN A 505 -16.82 0.97 30.14
CA ASN A 505 -16.20 0.91 31.47
C ASN A 505 -14.82 0.22 31.42
N ALA A 506 -14.69 -0.85 30.65
CA ALA A 506 -13.40 -1.50 30.43
C ALA A 506 -12.42 -0.55 29.73
N MET A 507 -12.84 0.18 28.69
CA MET A 507 -12.03 1.21 28.03
C MET A 507 -11.59 2.30 29.02
N ILE A 508 -12.51 2.88 29.78
CA ILE A 508 -12.20 3.94 30.74
C ILE A 508 -11.19 3.46 31.78
N ASN A 509 -11.39 2.26 32.31
CA ASN A 509 -10.49 1.68 33.33
C ASN A 509 -9.11 1.31 32.77
N SER A 510 -8.97 1.14 31.46
CA SER A 510 -7.66 0.93 30.82
C SER A 510 -6.87 2.25 30.60
N TYR A 511 -7.56 3.41 30.74
CA TYR A 511 -6.95 4.74 30.56
C TYR A 511 -6.82 5.53 31.87
N LEU A 512 -7.40 5.07 32.97
CA LEU A 512 -7.26 5.64 34.31
C LEU A 512 -6.31 4.82 35.17
#